data_096124d240c3d3b657266ee502cd247a
#
_entry.id   096124d240c3d3b657266ee502cd247a
#
_cell.length_a   1.000
_cell.length_b   1.000
_cell.length_c   1.000
_cell.angle_alpha   90.00
_cell.angle_beta   90.00
_cell.angle_gamma   90.00
#
_symmetry.space_group_name_H-M   'P 1'
#
loop_
_entity.id
_entity.type
_entity.pdbx_description
1 polymer ?
#
loop_
_entity_poly.entity_id
_entity_poly.type
_entity_poly.pdbx_seq_one_letter_code
_entity_poly.pdbx_strand_id
1 'polypeptide(L)'
;GIGDYTSSAIASIAFNKNYPAIDGNLKRVLSRLYCINNKKTFEKKIKNLVLKYMNDNSAGDINQAFMDLGREICTPKNPKCNKCPLNDSCKAFQLSKQDQFPIKSKKNKIKPTYNVVVGLIYKKDKFIITKRKANVMLGGLWELPGGKKNNKESYEDCLHREIQEELNIKITINKKIGLVKHSYSHFSINLIGYLCSYLSGTPQAIVSDDIKWIKTSNIKNFAFPKSTNKLFKLIMDKN
;
A
#
# COMPACT_ATOMS: atom_id res chain seq x y z
N GLY A 1 3.87 5.63 -6.53
CA GLY A 1 4.65 5.01 -7.56
C GLY A 1 3.88 3.95 -8.34
N ILE A 2 4.36 3.63 -9.51
CA ILE A 2 3.84 2.58 -10.38
C ILE A 2 4.54 1.27 -9.99
N GLY A 3 3.77 0.24 -9.58
CA GLY A 3 4.31 -1.09 -9.25
C GLY A 3 4.55 -1.95 -10.50
N ASP A 4 5.25 -3.10 -10.34
CA ASP A 4 5.67 -4.00 -11.43
C ASP A 4 4.50 -4.45 -12.33
N TYR A 5 3.33 -4.74 -11.75
CA TYR A 5 2.15 -5.09 -12.52
C TYR A 5 1.70 -3.95 -13.45
N THR A 6 1.54 -2.76 -12.90
CA THR A 6 1.04 -1.60 -13.66
C THR A 6 2.05 -1.17 -14.73
N SER A 7 3.35 -1.16 -14.42
CA SER A 7 4.39 -0.85 -15.41
C SER A 7 4.43 -1.86 -16.55
N SER A 8 4.32 -3.17 -16.25
CA SER A 8 4.25 -4.24 -17.23
C SER A 8 2.99 -4.15 -18.10
N ALA A 9 1.84 -3.84 -17.50
CA ALA A 9 0.59 -3.66 -18.24
C ALA A 9 0.69 -2.49 -19.22
N ILE A 10 1.19 -1.33 -18.77
CA ILE A 10 1.39 -0.17 -19.65
C ILE A 10 2.38 -0.51 -20.78
N ALA A 11 3.53 -1.11 -20.46
CA ALA A 11 4.55 -1.45 -21.43
C ALA A 11 4.05 -2.42 -22.52
N SER A 12 3.23 -3.40 -22.15
CA SER A 12 2.68 -4.38 -23.08
C SER A 12 1.49 -3.84 -23.88
N ILE A 13 0.52 -3.20 -23.22
CA ILE A 13 -0.73 -2.78 -23.86
C ILE A 13 -0.51 -1.53 -24.73
N ALA A 14 0.20 -0.52 -24.21
CA ALA A 14 0.40 0.74 -24.94
C ALA A 14 1.59 0.73 -25.88
N PHE A 15 2.61 -0.09 -25.61
CA PHE A 15 3.88 -0.09 -26.36
C PHE A 15 4.24 -1.45 -26.97
N ASN A 16 3.39 -2.45 -26.88
CA ASN A 16 3.57 -3.82 -27.33
C ASN A 16 4.93 -4.44 -26.96
N LYS A 17 5.43 -4.13 -25.75
CA LYS A 17 6.67 -4.70 -25.23
C LYS A 17 6.39 -6.01 -24.50
N ASN A 18 7.27 -7.00 -24.65
CA ASN A 18 7.13 -8.34 -24.03
C ASN A 18 7.32 -8.31 -22.51
N TYR A 19 6.43 -7.59 -21.81
CA TYR A 19 6.37 -7.51 -20.34
C TYR A 19 5.11 -8.19 -19.80
N PRO A 20 5.27 -9.33 -19.09
CA PRO A 20 4.15 -10.03 -18.48
C PRO A 20 3.52 -9.23 -17.33
N ALA A 21 2.27 -8.84 -17.46
CA ALA A 21 1.48 -8.20 -16.40
C ALA A 21 0.87 -9.26 -15.47
N ILE A 22 1.68 -9.78 -14.56
CA ILE A 22 1.33 -10.94 -13.72
C ILE A 22 0.45 -10.50 -12.54
N ASP A 23 -0.86 -10.65 -12.68
CA ASP A 23 -1.85 -10.42 -11.63
C ASP A 23 -2.38 -11.71 -10.99
N GLY A 24 -3.37 -11.59 -10.10
CA GLY A 24 -4.02 -12.73 -9.47
C GLY A 24 -4.82 -13.59 -10.44
N ASN A 25 -5.39 -13.01 -11.50
CA ASN A 25 -6.16 -13.70 -12.53
C ASN A 25 -5.24 -14.59 -13.37
N LEU A 26 -4.22 -14.00 -13.91
CA LEU A 26 -3.22 -14.69 -14.73
C LEU A 26 -2.54 -15.83 -13.94
N LYS A 27 -2.14 -15.59 -12.68
CA LYS A 27 -1.60 -16.63 -11.80
C LYS A 27 -2.58 -17.80 -11.62
N ARG A 28 -3.86 -17.52 -11.44
CA ARG A 28 -4.89 -18.54 -11.26
C ARG A 28 -5.12 -19.35 -12.53
N VAL A 29 -5.27 -18.69 -13.67
CA VAL A 29 -5.46 -19.35 -14.96
C VAL A 29 -4.31 -20.29 -15.27
N LEU A 30 -3.09 -19.79 -15.28
CA LEU A 30 -1.91 -20.61 -15.60
C LEU A 30 -1.63 -21.72 -14.57
N SER A 31 -1.87 -21.45 -13.29
CA SER A 31 -1.70 -22.49 -12.27
C SER A 31 -2.69 -23.65 -12.44
N ARG A 32 -3.92 -23.37 -12.88
CA ARG A 32 -4.93 -24.38 -13.21
C ARG A 32 -4.61 -25.10 -14.51
N LEU A 33 -4.26 -24.35 -15.55
CA LEU A 33 -3.94 -24.90 -16.86
C LEU A 33 -2.80 -25.94 -16.78
N TYR A 34 -1.77 -25.65 -15.99
CA TYR A 34 -0.56 -26.49 -15.88
C TYR A 34 -0.41 -27.23 -14.53
N CYS A 35 -1.37 -27.17 -13.63
CA CYS A 35 -1.30 -27.74 -12.27
C CYS A 35 -0.01 -27.36 -11.53
N ILE A 36 0.34 -26.05 -11.54
CA ILE A 36 1.60 -25.59 -10.94
C ILE A 36 1.52 -25.66 -9.41
N ASN A 37 2.24 -26.59 -8.79
CA ASN A 37 2.20 -26.89 -7.37
C ASN A 37 3.46 -26.47 -6.58
N ASN A 38 4.55 -26.11 -7.24
CA ASN A 38 5.82 -25.76 -6.59
C ASN A 38 5.86 -24.27 -6.23
N LYS A 39 5.74 -23.96 -4.93
CA LYS A 39 5.76 -22.57 -4.43
C LYS A 39 7.07 -21.84 -4.66
N LYS A 40 8.21 -22.53 -4.61
CA LYS A 40 9.54 -21.90 -4.76
C LYS A 40 9.78 -21.41 -6.18
N THR A 41 9.27 -22.13 -7.17
CA THR A 41 9.46 -21.83 -8.59
C THR A 41 8.22 -21.19 -9.24
N PHE A 42 7.15 -20.97 -8.47
CA PHE A 42 5.84 -20.54 -8.97
C PHE A 42 5.94 -19.26 -9.84
N GLU A 43 6.47 -18.19 -9.30
CA GLU A 43 6.56 -16.89 -10.00
C GLU A 43 7.43 -17.00 -11.27
N LYS A 44 8.57 -17.70 -11.21
CA LYS A 44 9.45 -17.93 -12.36
C LYS A 44 8.75 -18.73 -13.46
N LYS A 45 8.03 -19.81 -13.08
CA LYS A 45 7.28 -20.63 -14.05
C LYS A 45 6.16 -19.83 -14.72
N ILE A 46 5.38 -19.10 -13.96
CA ILE A 46 4.32 -18.23 -14.49
C ILE A 46 4.91 -17.24 -15.50
N LYS A 47 5.97 -16.52 -15.12
CA LYS A 47 6.63 -15.54 -15.99
C LYS A 47 7.09 -16.17 -17.30
N ASN A 48 7.77 -17.32 -17.24
CA ASN A 48 8.27 -18.00 -18.42
C ASN A 48 7.13 -18.48 -19.35
N LEU A 49 6.03 -18.96 -18.77
CA LEU A 49 4.86 -19.39 -19.56
C LEU A 49 4.22 -18.20 -20.29
N VAL A 50 4.03 -17.08 -19.62
CA VAL A 50 3.47 -15.88 -20.28
C VAL A 50 4.37 -15.41 -21.41
N LEU A 51 5.68 -15.32 -21.15
CA LEU A 51 6.66 -14.92 -22.19
C LEU A 51 6.60 -15.86 -23.40
N LYS A 52 6.42 -17.17 -23.20
CA LYS A 52 6.25 -18.10 -24.29
C LYS A 52 5.02 -17.79 -25.16
N TYR A 53 3.89 -17.41 -24.55
CA TYR A 53 2.70 -17.00 -25.28
C TYR A 53 2.87 -15.67 -26.02
N MET A 54 3.73 -14.77 -25.52
CA MET A 54 3.99 -13.46 -26.11
C MET A 54 4.93 -13.50 -27.33
N ASN A 55 5.75 -14.54 -27.49
CA ASN A 55 6.74 -14.61 -28.56
C ASN A 55 6.14 -14.49 -29.97
N ASP A 56 4.97 -15.09 -30.18
CA ASP A 56 4.30 -15.18 -31.48
C ASP A 56 3.03 -14.30 -31.54
N ASN A 57 2.76 -13.50 -30.51
CA ASN A 57 1.51 -12.75 -30.37
C ASN A 57 1.74 -11.35 -29.81
N SER A 58 0.75 -10.47 -29.96
CA SER A 58 0.75 -9.19 -29.30
C SER A 58 0.80 -9.34 -27.76
N ALA A 59 1.83 -8.77 -27.13
CA ALA A 59 2.02 -8.87 -25.68
C ALA A 59 0.86 -8.25 -24.90
N GLY A 60 0.28 -7.16 -25.42
CA GLY A 60 -0.90 -6.52 -24.85
C GLY A 60 -2.13 -7.43 -24.89
N ASP A 61 -2.39 -8.07 -26.05
CA ASP A 61 -3.54 -8.95 -26.21
C ASP A 61 -3.43 -10.20 -25.33
N ILE A 62 -2.24 -10.79 -25.22
CA ILE A 62 -2.01 -11.94 -24.32
C ILE A 62 -2.28 -11.57 -22.85
N ASN A 63 -1.79 -10.43 -22.37
CA ASN A 63 -2.08 -9.99 -21.01
C ASN A 63 -3.58 -9.77 -20.79
N GLN A 64 -4.26 -9.09 -21.72
CA GLN A 64 -5.69 -8.83 -21.63
C GLN A 64 -6.50 -10.12 -21.70
N ALA A 65 -6.19 -11.03 -22.62
CA ALA A 65 -6.88 -12.32 -22.74
C ALA A 65 -6.82 -13.14 -21.43
N PHE A 66 -5.65 -13.22 -20.78
CA PHE A 66 -5.54 -13.91 -19.49
C PHE A 66 -6.29 -13.20 -18.36
N MET A 67 -6.33 -11.86 -18.36
CA MET A 67 -7.10 -11.09 -17.38
C MET A 67 -8.58 -11.32 -17.54
N ASP A 68 -9.09 -11.24 -18.77
CA ASP A 68 -10.52 -11.43 -19.09
C ASP A 68 -10.97 -12.86 -18.83
N LEU A 69 -10.19 -13.84 -19.29
CA LEU A 69 -10.44 -15.25 -18.98
C LEU A 69 -10.52 -15.50 -17.47
N GLY A 70 -9.60 -14.90 -16.70
CA GLY A 70 -9.60 -15.01 -15.26
C GLY A 70 -10.76 -14.30 -14.59
N ARG A 71 -11.20 -13.15 -15.12
CA ARG A 71 -12.32 -12.38 -14.58
C ARG A 71 -13.66 -13.04 -14.84
N GLU A 72 -13.89 -13.54 -16.04
CA GLU A 72 -15.22 -13.91 -16.50
C GLU A 72 -15.52 -15.42 -16.47
N ILE A 73 -14.51 -16.24 -16.73
CA ILE A 73 -14.65 -17.69 -16.89
C ILE A 73 -13.92 -18.46 -15.79
N CYS A 74 -12.59 -18.27 -15.68
CA CYS A 74 -11.76 -18.97 -14.71
C CYS A 74 -11.78 -18.29 -13.33
N THR A 75 -12.97 -18.06 -12.80
CA THR A 75 -13.22 -17.36 -11.53
C THR A 75 -12.62 -18.09 -10.31
N PRO A 76 -12.36 -17.40 -9.16
CA PRO A 76 -11.81 -18.03 -7.95
C PRO A 76 -12.68 -19.14 -7.39
N LYS A 77 -14.01 -18.96 -7.43
CA LYS A 77 -15.02 -19.93 -6.99
C LYS A 77 -15.93 -20.23 -8.17
N ASN A 78 -16.36 -21.49 -8.28
CA ASN A 78 -17.29 -21.93 -9.33
C ASN A 78 -16.90 -21.49 -10.76
N PRO A 79 -15.69 -21.84 -11.24
CA PRO A 79 -15.26 -21.46 -12.59
C PRO A 79 -16.16 -22.12 -13.65
N LYS A 80 -16.44 -21.39 -14.74
CA LYS A 80 -17.28 -21.82 -15.84
C LYS A 80 -16.48 -22.69 -16.83
N CYS A 81 -15.91 -23.81 -16.39
CA CYS A 81 -14.96 -24.59 -17.15
C CYS A 81 -15.51 -25.10 -18.49
N ASN A 82 -16.79 -25.48 -18.56
CA ASN A 82 -17.42 -25.95 -19.80
C ASN A 82 -17.54 -24.87 -20.89
N LYS A 83 -17.40 -23.56 -20.51
CA LYS A 83 -17.38 -22.44 -21.44
C LYS A 83 -15.97 -21.90 -21.68
N CYS A 84 -14.95 -22.56 -21.13
CA CYS A 84 -13.57 -22.11 -21.20
C CYS A 84 -12.95 -22.55 -22.54
N PRO A 85 -12.37 -21.64 -23.34
CA PRO A 85 -11.71 -22.00 -24.59
C PRO A 85 -10.44 -22.86 -24.38
N LEU A 86 -9.97 -22.98 -23.15
CA LEU A 86 -8.79 -23.79 -22.79
C LEU A 86 -9.16 -25.08 -22.02
N ASN A 87 -10.44 -25.50 -22.00
CA ASN A 87 -10.91 -26.63 -21.20
C ASN A 87 -10.19 -27.93 -21.58
N ASP A 88 -10.02 -28.20 -22.85
CA ASP A 88 -9.40 -29.44 -23.37
C ASP A 88 -7.93 -29.57 -22.99
N SER A 89 -7.23 -28.43 -22.84
CA SER A 89 -5.83 -28.38 -22.44
C SER A 89 -5.64 -28.16 -20.94
N CYS A 90 -6.73 -27.95 -20.18
CA CYS A 90 -6.64 -27.58 -18.78
C CYS A 90 -6.48 -28.80 -17.86
N LYS A 91 -5.26 -29.05 -17.38
CA LYS A 91 -4.94 -30.18 -16.49
C LYS A 91 -5.78 -30.18 -15.22
N ALA A 92 -6.05 -29.00 -14.59
CA ALA A 92 -6.86 -28.96 -13.40
C ALA A 92 -8.33 -29.33 -13.66
N PHE A 93 -8.87 -29.00 -14.84
CA PHE A 93 -10.22 -29.40 -15.24
C PHE A 93 -10.30 -30.90 -15.49
N GLN A 94 -9.37 -31.45 -16.28
CA GLN A 94 -9.29 -32.90 -16.54
C GLN A 94 -9.20 -33.74 -15.26
N LEU A 95 -8.51 -33.21 -14.24
CA LEU A 95 -8.34 -33.86 -12.95
C LEU A 95 -9.41 -33.50 -11.91
N SER A 96 -10.39 -32.66 -12.24
CA SER A 96 -11.38 -32.11 -11.30
C SER A 96 -10.77 -31.45 -10.06
N LYS A 97 -9.64 -30.74 -10.23
CA LYS A 97 -8.84 -30.12 -9.15
C LYS A 97 -8.75 -28.59 -9.21
N GLN A 98 -9.70 -27.93 -9.87
CA GLN A 98 -9.68 -26.47 -10.07
C GLN A 98 -9.56 -25.68 -8.76
N ASP A 99 -10.21 -26.15 -7.69
CA ASP A 99 -10.25 -25.47 -6.40
C ASP A 99 -8.93 -25.59 -5.60
N GLN A 100 -8.05 -26.52 -6.02
CA GLN A 100 -6.73 -26.70 -5.40
C GLN A 100 -5.71 -25.69 -5.94
N PHE A 101 -5.99 -24.98 -7.04
CA PHE A 101 -5.09 -24.05 -7.70
C PHE A 101 -5.66 -22.64 -7.80
N PRO A 102 -4.81 -21.60 -7.60
CA PRO A 102 -3.41 -21.67 -7.17
C PRO A 102 -3.28 -22.17 -5.74
N ILE A 103 -2.18 -22.86 -5.45
CA ILE A 103 -1.91 -23.31 -4.08
C ILE A 103 -1.83 -22.11 -3.16
N LYS A 104 -2.75 -22.01 -2.22
CA LYS A 104 -2.77 -20.92 -1.23
C LYS A 104 -1.47 -20.95 -0.42
N SER A 105 -0.71 -19.89 -0.49
CA SER A 105 0.37 -19.71 0.48
C SER A 105 -0.28 -19.55 1.84
N LYS A 106 0.09 -20.38 2.84
CA LYS A 106 -0.20 -20.10 4.24
C LYS A 106 0.56 -18.82 4.65
N LYS A 107 0.11 -17.66 4.20
CA LYS A 107 0.59 -16.37 4.69
C LYS A 107 -0.20 -16.00 5.94
N ASN A 108 -0.03 -16.79 7.00
CA ASN A 108 -0.23 -16.26 8.35
C ASN A 108 1.04 -15.53 8.79
N LYS A 109 1.57 -14.61 7.99
CA LYS A 109 2.45 -13.59 8.55
C LYS A 109 1.53 -12.60 9.25
N ILE A 110 1.45 -12.73 10.58
CA ILE A 110 0.86 -11.70 11.43
C ILE A 110 1.56 -10.40 11.04
N LYS A 111 0.81 -9.47 10.47
CA LYS A 111 1.36 -8.17 10.09
C LYS A 111 1.76 -7.46 11.37
N PRO A 112 3.00 -6.97 11.51
CA PRO A 112 3.37 -6.20 12.67
C PRO A 112 2.47 -4.97 12.78
N THR A 113 2.04 -4.66 13.99
CA THR A 113 1.26 -3.46 14.29
C THR A 113 2.13 -2.50 15.09
N TYR A 114 2.30 -1.29 14.57
CA TYR A 114 3.07 -0.25 15.23
C TYR A 114 2.14 0.78 15.88
N ASN A 115 2.48 1.19 17.07
CA ASN A 115 1.87 2.34 17.73
C ASN A 115 2.63 3.60 17.28
N VAL A 116 1.89 4.55 16.73
CA VAL A 116 2.45 5.79 16.16
C VAL A 116 1.73 6.97 16.79
N VAL A 117 2.46 7.99 17.17
CA VAL A 117 1.92 9.23 17.72
C VAL A 117 2.27 10.39 16.80
N VAL A 118 1.32 11.33 16.62
CA VAL A 118 1.55 12.55 15.85
C VAL A 118 0.94 13.76 16.53
N GLY A 119 1.56 14.92 16.33
CA GLY A 119 1.11 16.20 16.86
C GLY A 119 0.52 17.11 15.78
N LEU A 120 -0.71 17.58 15.99
CA LEU A 120 -1.24 18.75 15.29
C LEU A 120 -0.85 19.99 16.09
N ILE A 121 0.31 20.56 15.75
CA ILE A 121 1.01 21.58 16.53
C ILE A 121 0.68 22.97 15.98
N TYR A 122 -0.10 23.73 16.71
CA TYR A 122 -0.51 25.09 16.32
C TYR A 122 0.45 26.17 16.83
N LYS A 123 0.71 27.15 15.98
CA LYS A 123 1.25 28.47 16.32
C LYS A 123 0.30 29.52 15.71
N LYS A 124 -0.46 30.21 16.56
CA LYS A 124 -1.58 31.08 16.13
C LYS A 124 -2.62 30.27 15.34
N ASP A 125 -2.96 30.67 14.13
CA ASP A 125 -3.96 30.07 13.24
C ASP A 125 -3.39 29.00 12.26
N LYS A 126 -2.09 28.66 12.37
CA LYS A 126 -1.39 27.71 11.51
C LYS A 126 -0.86 26.54 12.29
N PHE A 127 -0.81 25.36 11.66
CA PHE A 127 -0.11 24.19 12.21
C PHE A 127 1.02 23.74 11.29
N ILE A 128 2.03 23.07 11.89
CA ILE A 128 3.20 22.61 11.16
C ILE A 128 2.97 21.24 10.53
N ILE A 129 3.46 21.07 9.31
CA ILE A 129 3.52 19.80 8.57
C ILE A 129 4.94 19.56 8.07
N THR A 130 5.31 18.29 7.91
CA THR A 130 6.63 17.86 7.43
C THR A 130 6.48 17.08 6.13
N LYS A 131 7.45 17.16 5.22
CA LYS A 131 7.46 16.43 3.95
C LYS A 131 8.40 15.25 4.03
N ARG A 132 7.89 14.04 3.83
CA ARG A 132 8.67 12.80 3.88
C ARG A 132 9.71 12.77 2.77
N LYS A 133 10.93 12.28 3.09
CA LYS A 133 11.99 12.07 2.10
C LYS A 133 11.50 11.17 0.96
N ALA A 134 11.92 11.48 -0.26
CA ALA A 134 11.44 10.78 -1.45
C ALA A 134 11.77 9.27 -1.48
N ASN A 135 12.87 8.86 -0.84
CA ASN A 135 13.37 7.49 -0.83
C ASN A 135 12.80 6.58 0.28
N VAL A 136 11.86 7.07 1.08
CA VAL A 136 11.19 6.29 2.14
C VAL A 136 9.77 5.89 1.73
N MET A 137 9.18 4.96 2.47
CA MET A 137 7.78 4.58 2.27
C MET A 137 6.85 5.80 2.39
N LEU A 138 5.92 5.95 1.45
CA LEU A 138 5.06 7.14 1.31
C LEU A 138 5.85 8.43 1.08
N GLY A 139 7.04 8.32 0.46
CA GLY A 139 7.91 9.46 0.16
C GLY A 139 7.24 10.54 -0.65
N GLY A 140 7.61 11.80 -0.39
CA GLY A 140 7.04 12.98 -1.02
C GLY A 140 5.67 13.41 -0.49
N LEU A 141 4.98 12.59 0.33
CA LEU A 141 3.75 13.01 1.00
C LEU A 141 4.07 13.90 2.20
N TRP A 142 3.09 14.73 2.55
CA TRP A 142 3.11 15.54 3.76
C TRP A 142 2.52 14.76 4.93
N GLU A 143 3.01 15.01 6.13
CA GLU A 143 2.53 14.34 7.34
C GLU A 143 2.50 15.30 8.53
N LEU A 144 1.81 14.90 9.58
CA LEU A 144 1.94 15.54 10.89
C LEU A 144 3.21 15.00 11.54
N PRO A 145 4.04 15.86 12.18
CA PRO A 145 5.26 15.43 12.84
C PRO A 145 4.98 14.48 13.99
N GLY A 146 5.89 13.53 14.20
CA GLY A 146 5.80 12.47 15.20
C GLY A 146 6.26 11.12 14.67
N GLY A 147 6.24 10.08 15.49
CA GLY A 147 6.84 8.82 15.12
C GLY A 147 6.35 7.60 15.86
N LYS A 148 7.15 6.53 15.81
CA LYS A 148 6.82 5.24 16.43
C LYS A 148 7.13 5.27 17.92
N LYS A 149 6.13 4.82 18.70
CA LYS A 149 6.29 4.67 20.15
C LYS A 149 7.20 3.49 20.47
N ASN A 150 8.20 3.71 21.31
CA ASN A 150 9.03 2.68 21.91
C ASN A 150 8.30 1.96 23.05
N ASN A 151 8.75 0.73 23.41
CA ASN A 151 8.04 -0.08 24.40
C ASN A 151 7.99 0.54 25.83
N LYS A 152 8.97 1.35 26.19
CA LYS A 152 9.15 1.86 27.57
C LYS A 152 8.71 3.31 27.78
N GLU A 153 8.15 3.98 26.78
CA GLU A 153 7.71 5.38 26.89
C GLU A 153 6.18 5.50 26.83
N SER A 154 5.61 6.58 27.39
CA SER A 154 4.22 6.96 27.17
C SER A 154 4.01 7.49 25.74
N TYR A 155 2.79 7.72 25.31
CA TYR A 155 2.53 8.35 24.01
C TYR A 155 2.93 9.82 24.02
N GLU A 156 2.76 10.47 25.15
CA GLU A 156 3.12 11.86 25.37
C GLU A 156 4.64 12.06 25.34
N ASP A 157 5.41 11.21 26.03
CA ASP A 157 6.87 11.24 26.02
C ASP A 157 7.42 10.95 24.61
N CYS A 158 6.82 9.96 23.92
CA CYS A 158 7.15 9.67 22.53
C CYS A 158 6.95 10.90 21.65
N LEU A 159 5.82 11.60 21.79
CA LEU A 159 5.55 12.77 20.98
C LEU A 159 6.56 13.88 21.27
N HIS A 160 6.87 14.16 22.54
CA HIS A 160 7.89 15.16 22.89
C HIS A 160 9.26 14.82 22.31
N ARG A 161 9.69 13.56 22.42
CA ARG A 161 10.96 13.07 21.86
C ARG A 161 11.01 13.22 20.33
N GLU A 162 10.00 12.70 19.62
CA GLU A 162 9.96 12.76 18.16
C GLU A 162 9.93 14.21 17.63
N ILE A 163 9.16 15.10 18.28
CA ILE A 163 9.12 16.50 17.89
C ILE A 163 10.45 17.20 18.11
N GLN A 164 11.16 16.86 19.19
CA GLN A 164 12.50 17.37 19.43
C GLN A 164 13.51 16.85 18.40
N GLU A 165 13.46 15.56 18.08
CA GLU A 165 14.34 14.90 17.10
C GLU A 165 14.08 15.36 15.66
N GLU A 166 12.81 15.52 15.25
CA GLU A 166 12.44 15.87 13.89
C GLU A 166 12.50 17.36 13.57
N LEU A 167 12.15 18.20 14.54
CA LEU A 167 11.91 19.64 14.33
C LEU A 167 12.73 20.57 15.23
N ASN A 168 13.37 20.07 16.26
CA ASN A 168 14.09 20.87 17.28
C ASN A 168 13.24 21.97 17.94
N ILE A 169 11.97 21.65 18.23
CA ILE A 169 11.04 22.56 18.94
C ILE A 169 10.49 21.91 20.20
N LYS A 170 9.98 22.76 21.11
CA LYS A 170 9.22 22.33 22.29
C LYS A 170 7.74 22.62 22.08
N ILE A 171 6.90 21.74 22.61
CA ILE A 171 5.43 21.81 22.50
C ILE A 171 4.77 21.63 23.86
N THR A 172 3.54 22.09 23.95
CA THR A 172 2.59 21.72 25.02
C THR A 172 1.51 20.84 24.43
N ILE A 173 1.27 19.68 25.04
CA ILE A 173 0.18 18.76 24.63
C ILE A 173 -1.10 19.26 25.32
N ASN A 174 -2.10 19.65 24.53
CA ASN A 174 -3.36 20.19 25.03
C ASN A 174 -4.41 19.10 25.25
N LYS A 175 -4.67 18.28 24.21
CA LYS A 175 -5.63 17.17 24.31
C LYS A 175 -5.39 16.08 23.26
N LYS A 176 -5.86 14.87 23.56
CA LYS A 176 -5.91 13.77 22.60
C LYS A 176 -7.04 13.98 21.59
N ILE A 177 -6.72 13.89 20.30
CA ILE A 177 -7.69 13.96 19.21
C ILE A 177 -8.44 12.64 19.08
N GLY A 178 -7.70 11.54 18.99
CA GLY A 178 -8.26 10.21 18.86
C GLY A 178 -7.28 9.16 18.36
N LEU A 179 -7.80 7.96 18.11
CA LEU A 179 -7.08 6.81 17.60
C LEU A 179 -7.61 6.44 16.21
N VAL A 180 -6.72 6.29 15.24
CA VAL A 180 -7.01 5.77 13.91
C VAL A 180 -6.27 4.46 13.70
N LYS A 181 -7.00 3.36 13.48
CA LYS A 181 -6.42 2.09 13.03
C LYS A 181 -6.34 2.06 11.51
N HIS A 182 -5.16 1.78 10.96
CA HIS A 182 -4.96 1.69 9.52
C HIS A 182 -4.01 0.54 9.15
N SER A 183 -4.35 -0.22 8.11
CA SER A 183 -3.54 -1.35 7.62
C SER A 183 -2.98 -1.04 6.24
N TYR A 184 -1.68 -1.12 6.12
CA TYR A 184 -0.93 -1.12 4.86
C TYR A 184 -0.69 -2.56 4.38
N SER A 185 -0.08 -2.73 3.21
CA SER A 185 0.17 -4.06 2.65
C SER A 185 1.05 -4.94 3.54
N HIS A 186 2.04 -4.34 4.24
CA HIS A 186 3.07 -5.08 4.99
C HIS A 186 2.96 -4.93 6.52
N PHE A 187 2.24 -3.92 7.03
CA PHE A 187 2.07 -3.65 8.45
C PHE A 187 0.76 -2.90 8.72
N SER A 188 0.40 -2.82 10.00
CA SER A 188 -0.71 -2.00 10.50
C SER A 188 -0.19 -0.92 11.45
N ILE A 189 -0.93 0.15 11.63
CA ILE A 189 -0.64 1.20 12.60
C ILE A 189 -1.86 1.51 13.46
N ASN A 190 -1.59 1.79 14.72
CA ASN A 190 -2.47 2.50 15.64
C ASN A 190 -1.94 3.93 15.74
N LEU A 191 -2.54 4.85 14.98
CA LEU A 191 -2.13 6.26 14.92
C LEU A 191 -2.92 7.05 15.96
N ILE A 192 -2.23 7.60 16.94
CA ILE A 192 -2.81 8.49 17.96
C ILE A 192 -2.42 9.92 17.63
N GLY A 193 -3.39 10.81 17.53
CA GLY A 193 -3.19 12.23 17.32
C GLY A 193 -3.41 13.04 18.59
N TYR A 194 -2.57 14.04 18.79
CA TYR A 194 -2.70 15.05 19.83
C TYR A 194 -2.80 16.45 19.24
N LEU A 195 -3.65 17.28 19.83
CA LEU A 195 -3.65 18.70 19.61
C LEU A 195 -2.60 19.32 20.53
N CYS A 196 -1.69 20.10 19.94
CA CYS A 196 -0.57 20.68 20.65
C CYS A 196 -0.42 22.17 20.32
N SER A 197 0.18 22.89 21.26
CA SER A 197 0.60 24.27 21.06
C SER A 197 2.12 24.33 20.94
N TYR A 198 2.62 25.09 19.94
CA TYR A 198 4.03 25.43 19.85
C TYR A 198 4.45 26.26 21.07
N LEU A 199 5.51 25.87 21.71
CA LEU A 199 6.04 26.56 22.91
C LEU A 199 7.27 27.40 22.57
N SER A 200 8.33 26.79 22.03
CA SER A 200 9.60 27.47 21.75
C SER A 200 10.47 26.68 20.77
N GLY A 201 11.56 27.30 20.30
CA GLY A 201 12.54 26.73 19.39
C GLY A 201 12.43 27.33 17.98
N THR A 202 13.34 26.96 17.09
CA THR A 202 13.29 27.28 15.65
C THR A 202 13.08 26.02 14.86
N PRO A 203 11.92 25.82 14.21
CA PRO A 203 11.65 24.59 13.46
C PRO A 203 12.69 24.34 12.37
N GLN A 204 13.20 23.14 12.30
CA GLN A 204 14.17 22.68 11.31
C GLN A 204 13.70 21.37 10.69
N ALA A 205 13.92 21.17 9.40
CA ALA A 205 13.64 19.91 8.70
C ALA A 205 14.80 18.94 8.89
N ILE A 206 14.93 18.30 10.08
CA ILE A 206 16.08 17.44 10.41
C ILE A 206 16.00 16.10 9.69
N VAL A 207 14.82 15.47 9.70
CA VAL A 207 14.59 14.15 9.10
C VAL A 207 13.71 14.19 7.86
N SER A 208 13.12 15.33 7.54
CA SER A 208 12.21 15.55 6.42
C SER A 208 12.86 16.40 5.32
N ASP A 209 12.25 16.40 4.10
CA ASP A 209 12.75 17.22 2.97
C ASP A 209 12.29 18.68 3.09
N ASP A 210 11.17 18.95 3.78
CA ASP A 210 10.60 20.28 3.89
C ASP A 210 9.68 20.39 5.12
N ILE A 211 9.45 21.61 5.62
CA ILE A 211 8.47 21.92 6.68
C ILE A 211 7.64 23.14 6.27
N LYS A 212 6.35 23.15 6.63
CA LYS A 212 5.46 24.29 6.36
C LYS A 212 4.49 24.52 7.49
N TRP A 213 4.23 25.81 7.76
CA TRP A 213 3.11 26.25 8.58
C TRP A 213 1.91 26.51 7.68
N ILE A 214 0.82 25.77 7.84
CA ILE A 214 -0.37 25.86 7.00
C ILE A 214 -1.62 26.15 7.84
N LYS A 215 -2.61 26.83 7.25
CA LYS A 215 -3.95 26.97 7.84
C LYS A 215 -4.77 25.69 7.59
N THR A 216 -5.73 25.43 8.44
CA THR A 216 -6.65 24.29 8.29
C THR A 216 -7.40 24.32 6.94
N SER A 217 -7.75 25.51 6.43
CA SER A 217 -8.37 25.69 5.11
C SER A 217 -7.51 25.19 3.95
N ASN A 218 -6.20 25.14 4.13
CA ASN A 218 -5.24 24.79 3.08
C ASN A 218 -4.86 23.28 3.07
N ILE A 219 -5.43 22.46 3.95
CA ILE A 219 -5.12 20.99 4.02
C ILE A 219 -5.31 20.34 2.65
N LYS A 220 -6.33 20.73 1.89
CA LYS A 220 -6.63 20.14 0.57
C LYS A 220 -5.54 20.37 -0.48
N ASN A 221 -4.66 21.33 -0.28
CA ASN A 221 -3.56 21.64 -1.20
C ASN A 221 -2.33 20.74 -1.01
N PHE A 222 -2.37 19.83 -0.04
CA PHE A 222 -1.27 18.94 0.33
C PHE A 222 -1.71 17.49 0.29
N ALA A 223 -0.85 16.62 -0.26
CA ALA A 223 -1.11 15.18 -0.30
C ALA A 223 -0.65 14.52 1.01
N PHE A 224 -1.58 13.97 1.78
CA PHE A 224 -1.33 13.26 3.04
C PHE A 224 -1.60 11.76 2.91
N PRO A 225 -0.94 10.89 3.73
CA PRO A 225 -1.30 9.50 3.89
C PRO A 225 -2.76 9.33 4.30
N LYS A 226 -3.38 8.23 3.85
CA LYS A 226 -4.80 7.94 4.17
C LYS A 226 -5.08 7.86 5.67
N SER A 227 -4.10 7.45 6.48
CA SER A 227 -4.19 7.44 7.94
C SER A 227 -4.30 8.86 8.53
N THR A 228 -3.49 9.80 8.04
CA THR A 228 -3.53 11.20 8.45
C THR A 228 -4.85 11.87 8.03
N ASN A 229 -5.33 11.59 6.80
CA ASN A 229 -6.64 12.09 6.35
C ASN A 229 -7.80 11.59 7.23
N LYS A 230 -7.73 10.35 7.73
CA LYS A 230 -8.71 9.85 8.70
C LYS A 230 -8.64 10.59 10.04
N LEU A 231 -7.43 10.97 10.48
CA LEU A 231 -7.26 11.75 11.70
C LEU A 231 -7.83 13.17 11.56
N PHE A 232 -7.63 13.83 10.41
CA PHE A 232 -8.24 15.13 10.12
C PHE A 232 -9.78 15.07 10.17
N LYS A 233 -10.40 14.00 9.67
CA LYS A 233 -11.86 13.84 9.76
C LYS A 233 -12.34 13.80 11.22
N LEU A 234 -11.63 13.11 12.12
CA LEU A 234 -11.99 13.08 13.55
C LEU A 234 -11.96 14.47 14.21
N ILE A 235 -11.21 15.42 13.65
CA ILE A 235 -11.15 16.79 14.14
C ILE A 235 -12.33 17.60 13.60
N MET A 236 -12.64 17.42 12.30
CA MET A 236 -13.71 18.17 11.64
C MET A 236 -15.11 17.73 12.12
N ASP A 237 -15.29 16.43 12.44
CA ASP A 237 -16.56 15.88 12.91
C ASP A 237 -16.87 16.24 14.39
N LYS A 238 -15.93 16.86 15.12
CA LYS A 238 -16.06 17.25 16.53
C LYS A 238 -16.24 18.76 16.74
N ASN A 239 -16.22 19.54 15.68
CA ASN A 239 -16.55 20.96 15.65
C ASN A 239 -17.90 21.17 14.98
#